data_0f87584d15fc0542056e475e476e4d31
#
_entry.id   0f87584d15fc0542056e475e476e4d31
#
_cell.length_a   1.000
_cell.length_b   1.000
_cell.length_c   1.000
_cell.angle_alpha   90.00
_cell.angle_beta   90.00
_cell.angle_gamma   90.00
#
_symmetry.space_group_name_H-M   'P 1'
#
loop_
_entity.id
_entity.type
_entity.pdbx_description
1 polymer ?
#
loop_
_entity_poly.entity_id
_entity_poly.type
_entity_poly.pdbx_seq_one_letter_code
_entity_poly.pdbx_strand_id
1 'polypeptide(L)'
;GLKALLASKGVSDHDMAELGLIAIPEDRSRRPHDFFRDRVMIPIMDKAGRVIAFGGRIMGDGQPKYLNSPETPLFNKRRVLYNLNNARDRAFAARNIIVCEGYMDVIALDKYGFGYAVAPLGTALTEDQIAEAWKVCPEPTLCFDGDGAGIRAAIRSIDRGLPILKAGYSLKYVFLPDKMDPDEFLKAHGHDAFLQHLQDTTPLVKLLWRKNTEGRVFDTPEQKALIEKNVMEEVAKIADEKVRGYYQQEMQNYIYNELGRGFWKNKRRESNDASGFRNSYRRTENRGQSAVPAAARPKVSMDELVLKFVLAAMVFYPELIAEYEERMGMFDISNAKLRR
;
A
#
# COMPACT_ATOMS: atom_id res chain seq x y z
N GLY A 1 39.59 -19.06 -9.17
CA GLY A 1 38.36 -18.61 -8.52
C GLY A 1 38.64 -17.57 -7.44
N LEU A 2 37.62 -16.97 -6.89
CA LEU A 2 37.69 -15.89 -5.89
C LEU A 2 38.51 -16.34 -4.66
N LYS A 3 38.29 -17.53 -4.15
CA LYS A 3 39.03 -18.09 -3.01
C LYS A 3 40.55 -18.05 -3.23
N ALA A 4 41.01 -18.53 -4.38
CA ALA A 4 42.45 -18.56 -4.68
C ALA A 4 43.05 -17.15 -4.75
N LEU A 5 42.31 -16.21 -5.34
CA LEU A 5 42.74 -14.80 -5.45
C LEU A 5 42.84 -14.14 -4.06
N LEU A 6 41.84 -14.32 -3.20
CA LEU A 6 41.80 -13.73 -1.87
C LEU A 6 42.87 -14.36 -0.97
N ALA A 7 43.09 -15.67 -1.05
CA ALA A 7 44.16 -16.36 -0.33
C ALA A 7 45.57 -15.84 -0.73
N SER A 8 45.79 -15.55 -2.03
CA SER A 8 47.05 -14.94 -2.49
C SER A 8 47.29 -13.50 -1.95
N LYS A 9 46.22 -12.86 -1.48
CA LYS A 9 46.23 -11.53 -0.83
C LYS A 9 46.30 -11.62 0.71
N GLY A 10 46.42 -12.83 1.27
CA GLY A 10 46.53 -13.05 2.72
C GLY A 10 45.19 -13.12 3.45
N VAL A 11 44.06 -13.19 2.75
CA VAL A 11 42.75 -13.35 3.40
C VAL A 11 42.56 -14.82 3.81
N SER A 12 42.19 -15.04 5.08
CA SER A 12 42.00 -16.40 5.61
C SER A 12 40.73 -17.08 5.11
N ASP A 13 40.71 -18.41 5.06
CA ASP A 13 39.52 -19.18 4.75
C ASP A 13 38.40 -18.91 5.79
N HIS A 14 38.75 -18.61 7.03
CA HIS A 14 37.81 -18.26 8.09
C HIS A 14 37.08 -16.94 7.76
N ASP A 15 37.82 -15.88 7.45
CA ASP A 15 37.23 -14.56 7.12
C ASP A 15 36.38 -14.65 5.84
N MET A 16 36.87 -15.39 4.83
CA MET A 16 36.08 -15.63 3.60
C MET A 16 34.78 -16.37 3.87
N ALA A 17 34.76 -17.34 4.77
CA ALA A 17 33.57 -18.09 5.15
C ALA A 17 32.62 -17.22 5.99
N GLU A 18 33.14 -16.47 6.97
CA GLU A 18 32.37 -15.56 7.83
C GLU A 18 31.65 -14.49 7.00
N LEU A 19 32.29 -14.00 5.93
CA LEU A 19 31.70 -13.03 5.00
C LEU A 19 30.84 -13.67 3.90
N GLY A 20 30.65 -15.00 3.90
CA GLY A 20 29.84 -15.70 2.93
C GLY A 20 30.39 -15.68 1.50
N LEU A 21 31.71 -15.52 1.35
CA LEU A 21 32.39 -15.52 0.05
C LEU A 21 32.75 -16.93 -0.41
N ILE A 22 32.97 -17.85 0.55
CA ILE A 22 33.16 -19.28 0.29
C ILE A 22 32.16 -20.11 1.09
N ALA A 23 31.85 -21.30 0.58
CA ALA A 23 31.09 -22.31 1.29
C ALA A 23 32.04 -23.37 1.84
N ILE A 24 31.87 -23.68 3.13
CA ILE A 24 32.56 -24.81 3.78
C ILE A 24 31.56 -25.98 3.83
N PRO A 25 31.80 -27.07 3.07
CA PRO A 25 30.91 -28.23 3.10
C PRO A 25 30.92 -28.88 4.47
N GLU A 26 29.76 -29.44 4.89
CA GLU A 26 29.66 -30.25 6.10
C GLU A 26 30.55 -31.52 6.03
N ASP A 27 30.61 -32.10 4.84
CA ASP A 27 31.54 -33.18 4.52
C ASP A 27 32.98 -32.66 4.45
N ARG A 28 33.77 -32.89 5.49
CA ARG A 28 35.17 -32.45 5.61
C ARG A 28 36.13 -33.07 4.56
N SER A 29 35.70 -34.07 3.80
CA SER A 29 36.46 -34.59 2.67
C SER A 29 36.45 -33.62 1.45
N ARG A 30 35.45 -32.74 1.41
CA ARG A 30 35.31 -31.73 0.35
C ARG A 30 36.02 -30.43 0.71
N ARG A 31 36.71 -29.84 -0.25
CA ARG A 31 37.42 -28.56 -0.05
C ARG A 31 36.43 -27.38 -0.04
N PRO A 32 36.68 -26.34 0.76
CA PRO A 32 35.98 -25.07 0.64
C PRO A 32 36.05 -24.52 -0.78
N HIS A 33 34.95 -23.95 -1.26
CA HIS A 33 34.83 -23.47 -2.62
C HIS A 33 34.08 -22.13 -2.68
N ASP A 34 34.22 -21.40 -3.78
CA ASP A 34 33.52 -20.13 -4.00
C ASP A 34 32.02 -20.31 -3.83
N PHE A 35 31.39 -19.44 -3.02
CA PHE A 35 29.94 -19.49 -2.76
C PHE A 35 29.14 -19.14 -4.03
N PHE A 36 29.59 -18.12 -4.76
CA PHE A 36 28.99 -17.74 -6.03
C PHE A 36 29.78 -18.37 -7.19
N ARG A 37 29.09 -19.10 -8.06
CA ARG A 37 29.67 -19.72 -9.24
C ARG A 37 28.75 -19.50 -10.44
N ASP A 38 29.33 -19.16 -11.57
CA ASP A 38 28.64 -18.95 -12.86
C ASP A 38 27.47 -17.94 -12.75
N ARG A 39 27.74 -16.82 -12.06
CA ARG A 39 26.73 -15.78 -11.78
C ARG A 39 27.21 -14.39 -12.15
N VAL A 40 26.28 -13.58 -12.65
CA VAL A 40 26.43 -12.13 -12.65
C VAL A 40 26.35 -11.66 -11.22
N MET A 41 27.39 -10.95 -10.76
CA MET A 41 27.49 -10.48 -9.39
C MET A 41 26.96 -9.07 -9.24
N ILE A 42 26.09 -8.88 -8.26
CA ILE A 42 25.44 -7.62 -7.94
C ILE A 42 25.87 -7.22 -6.52
N PRO A 43 26.63 -6.13 -6.34
CA PRO A 43 27.05 -5.69 -5.02
C PRO A 43 25.86 -5.14 -4.23
N ILE A 44 25.76 -5.53 -2.97
CA ILE A 44 24.80 -5.00 -2.00
C ILE A 44 25.57 -4.06 -1.08
N MET A 45 25.09 -2.82 -0.98
CA MET A 45 25.78 -1.76 -0.25
C MET A 45 25.04 -1.35 1.01
N ASP A 46 25.78 -0.90 2.00
CA ASP A 46 25.23 -0.18 3.15
C ASP A 46 24.85 1.27 2.77
N LYS A 47 24.31 2.01 3.73
CA LYS A 47 23.89 3.42 3.52
C LYS A 47 25.05 4.36 3.20
N ALA A 48 26.27 3.96 3.51
CA ALA A 48 27.49 4.73 3.22
C ALA A 48 28.12 4.35 1.87
N GLY A 49 27.50 3.43 1.12
CA GLY A 49 28.00 2.95 -0.18
C GLY A 49 29.12 1.91 -0.06
N ARG A 50 29.34 1.30 1.11
CA ARG A 50 30.33 0.23 1.28
C ARG A 50 29.66 -1.11 0.94
N VAL A 51 30.36 -1.95 0.18
CA VAL A 51 29.87 -3.31 -0.14
C VAL A 51 29.87 -4.16 1.10
N ILE A 52 28.72 -4.72 1.46
CA ILE A 52 28.50 -5.57 2.63
C ILE A 52 28.07 -6.99 2.29
N ALA A 53 27.60 -7.22 1.05
CA ALA A 53 27.15 -8.51 0.56
C ALA A 53 27.06 -8.51 -0.97
N PHE A 54 26.67 -9.65 -1.52
CA PHE A 54 26.43 -9.80 -2.95
C PHE A 54 25.12 -10.54 -3.24
N GLY A 55 24.46 -10.17 -4.32
CA GLY A 55 23.49 -10.97 -5.04
C GLY A 55 24.15 -11.59 -6.25
N GLY A 56 23.68 -12.77 -6.65
CA GLY A 56 24.17 -13.47 -7.85
C GLY A 56 23.05 -14.03 -8.70
N ARG A 57 22.91 -13.57 -9.95
CA ARG A 57 21.96 -14.14 -10.92
C ARG A 57 22.70 -15.15 -11.79
N ILE A 58 22.21 -16.38 -11.88
CA ILE A 58 22.84 -17.42 -12.70
C ILE A 58 22.86 -17.06 -14.19
N MET A 59 23.93 -17.45 -14.89
CA MET A 59 24.12 -17.15 -16.32
C MET A 59 23.43 -18.15 -17.26
N GLY A 60 22.88 -19.24 -16.75
CA GLY A 60 22.22 -20.29 -17.52
C GLY A 60 21.01 -20.87 -16.78
N ASP A 61 20.61 -22.09 -17.09
CA ASP A 61 19.40 -22.74 -16.58
C ASP A 61 19.53 -23.38 -15.20
N GLY A 62 20.59 -23.06 -14.46
CA GLY A 62 20.81 -23.60 -13.11
C GLY A 62 19.90 -23.01 -12.04
N GLN A 63 19.81 -23.70 -10.90
CA GLN A 63 19.05 -23.28 -9.73
C GLN A 63 19.97 -23.05 -8.52
N PRO A 64 19.64 -22.11 -7.64
CA PRO A 64 18.55 -21.13 -7.75
C PRO A 64 18.88 -20.01 -8.77
N LYS A 65 17.85 -19.47 -9.44
CA LYS A 65 18.00 -18.37 -10.42
C LYS A 65 18.68 -17.16 -9.77
N TYR A 66 18.31 -16.83 -8.53
CA TYR A 66 18.90 -15.77 -7.71
C TYR A 66 19.46 -16.37 -6.41
N LEU A 67 20.66 -15.93 -6.04
CA LEU A 67 21.34 -16.32 -4.81
C LEU A 67 21.88 -15.07 -4.13
N ASN A 68 21.57 -14.86 -2.86
CA ASN A 68 22.13 -13.78 -2.07
C ASN A 68 23.14 -14.33 -1.05
N SER A 69 24.10 -13.52 -0.64
CA SER A 69 24.98 -13.83 0.49
C SER A 69 24.17 -14.33 1.69
N PRO A 70 24.69 -15.26 2.48
CA PRO A 70 24.11 -15.63 3.77
C PRO A 70 24.07 -14.43 4.72
N GLU A 71 23.43 -14.57 5.87
CA GLU A 71 23.56 -13.61 6.98
C GLU A 71 25.01 -13.60 7.45
N THR A 72 25.57 -12.42 7.65
CA THR A 72 26.95 -12.22 8.09
C THR A 72 26.99 -11.11 9.14
N PRO A 73 28.10 -10.92 9.88
CA PRO A 73 28.26 -9.79 10.80
C PRO A 73 28.04 -8.40 10.13
N LEU A 74 28.29 -8.31 8.82
CA LEU A 74 28.12 -7.07 8.05
C LEU A 74 26.75 -6.98 7.37
N PHE A 75 26.05 -8.07 7.16
CA PHE A 75 24.85 -8.13 6.33
C PHE A 75 23.69 -8.84 6.99
N ASN A 76 22.59 -8.11 7.18
CA ASN A 76 21.32 -8.63 7.64
C ASN A 76 20.22 -8.32 6.59
N LYS A 77 19.76 -9.37 5.89
CA LYS A 77 18.73 -9.26 4.83
C LYS A 77 17.46 -8.57 5.30
N ARG A 78 17.10 -8.70 6.57
CA ARG A 78 15.87 -8.15 7.12
C ARG A 78 15.92 -6.63 7.31
N ARG A 79 17.11 -6.03 7.28
CA ARG A 79 17.34 -4.59 7.56
C ARG A 79 17.83 -3.81 6.36
N VAL A 80 18.33 -4.50 5.35
CA VAL A 80 18.91 -3.86 4.17
C VAL A 80 17.91 -3.81 3.04
N LEU A 81 17.73 -2.63 2.44
CA LEU A 81 17.09 -2.44 1.16
C LEU A 81 18.16 -2.25 0.09
N TYR A 82 18.11 -3.05 -0.98
CA TYR A 82 19.00 -2.90 -2.13
C TYR A 82 18.86 -1.50 -2.73
N ASN A 83 19.97 -0.90 -3.10
CA ASN A 83 20.06 0.42 -3.74
C ASN A 83 19.69 1.63 -2.86
N LEU A 84 19.42 1.47 -1.56
CA LEU A 84 19.00 2.59 -0.71
C LEU A 84 20.04 3.71 -0.64
N ASN A 85 21.33 3.38 -0.70
CA ASN A 85 22.44 4.35 -0.72
C ASN A 85 22.36 5.30 -1.92
N ASN A 86 22.04 4.80 -3.12
CA ASN A 86 21.93 5.60 -4.35
C ASN A 86 20.54 6.25 -4.51
N ALA A 87 19.49 5.57 -4.03
CA ALA A 87 18.11 6.00 -4.17
C ALA A 87 17.75 7.17 -3.24
N ARG A 88 18.37 7.27 -2.07
CA ARG A 88 17.96 8.17 -0.98
C ARG A 88 17.80 9.62 -1.41
N ASP A 89 18.81 10.22 -2.00
CA ASP A 89 18.80 11.63 -2.35
C ASP A 89 17.82 11.91 -3.52
N ARG A 90 17.73 10.98 -4.48
CA ARG A 90 16.77 11.02 -5.58
C ARG A 90 15.33 10.86 -5.09
N ALA A 91 15.10 9.96 -4.13
CA ALA A 91 13.81 9.75 -3.50
C ALA A 91 13.33 10.98 -2.71
N PHE A 92 14.26 11.64 -2.02
CA PHE A 92 13.95 12.88 -1.33
C PHE A 92 13.55 14.00 -2.30
N ALA A 93 14.27 14.14 -3.42
CA ALA A 93 13.93 15.10 -4.48
C ALA A 93 12.59 14.77 -5.16
N ALA A 94 12.31 13.49 -5.44
CA ALA A 94 11.06 13.01 -6.03
C ALA A 94 9.89 12.99 -5.03
N ARG A 95 10.15 13.18 -3.73
CA ARG A 95 9.18 12.98 -2.63
C ARG A 95 8.48 11.64 -2.68
N ASN A 96 9.17 10.65 -3.22
CA ASN A 96 8.67 9.28 -3.32
C ASN A 96 9.86 8.30 -3.32
N ILE A 97 9.63 7.09 -2.83
CA ILE A 97 10.52 5.95 -2.97
C ILE A 97 9.69 4.78 -3.48
N ILE A 98 10.17 4.11 -4.54
CA ILE A 98 9.52 2.94 -5.10
C ILE A 98 10.15 1.70 -4.47
N VAL A 99 9.34 0.83 -3.89
CA VAL A 99 9.78 -0.47 -3.36
C VAL A 99 9.27 -1.55 -4.30
N CYS A 100 10.20 -2.24 -4.99
CA CYS A 100 9.90 -3.33 -5.93
C CYS A 100 10.15 -4.69 -5.28
N GLU A 101 9.92 -5.79 -6.03
CA GLU A 101 10.12 -7.15 -5.54
C GLU A 101 11.60 -7.57 -5.51
N GLY A 102 12.39 -7.15 -6.50
CA GLY A 102 13.78 -7.58 -6.64
C GLY A 102 14.72 -6.52 -7.22
N TYR A 103 16.00 -6.83 -7.15
CA TYR A 103 17.05 -5.91 -7.62
C TYR A 103 17.10 -5.79 -9.16
N MET A 104 16.53 -6.72 -9.91
CA MET A 104 16.43 -6.58 -11.37
C MET A 104 15.43 -5.49 -11.73
N ASP A 105 14.31 -5.41 -11.00
CA ASP A 105 13.30 -4.37 -11.18
C ASP A 105 13.89 -2.99 -10.87
N VAL A 106 14.68 -2.90 -9.79
CA VAL A 106 15.39 -1.67 -9.43
C VAL A 106 16.36 -1.23 -10.53
N ILE A 107 17.13 -2.17 -11.08
CA ILE A 107 18.07 -1.88 -12.18
C ILE A 107 17.31 -1.43 -13.44
N ALA A 108 16.20 -2.08 -13.76
CA ALA A 108 15.35 -1.69 -14.87
C ALA A 108 14.78 -0.28 -14.66
N LEU A 109 14.24 0.00 -13.50
CA LEU A 109 13.72 1.32 -13.14
C LEU A 109 14.78 2.42 -13.20
N ASP A 110 15.98 2.18 -12.68
CA ASP A 110 17.09 3.15 -12.76
C ASP A 110 17.48 3.48 -14.20
N LYS A 111 17.53 2.46 -15.07
CA LYS A 111 17.80 2.63 -16.51
C LYS A 111 16.79 3.57 -17.19
N TYR A 112 15.54 3.58 -16.75
CA TYR A 112 14.48 4.44 -17.29
C TYR A 112 14.27 5.73 -16.49
N GLY A 113 15.18 6.10 -15.59
CA GLY A 113 15.15 7.37 -14.87
C GLY A 113 14.49 7.34 -13.49
N PHE A 114 13.95 6.19 -13.06
CA PHE A 114 13.37 6.01 -11.72
C PHE A 114 14.42 5.57 -10.69
N GLY A 115 15.54 6.29 -10.62
CA GLY A 115 16.67 5.96 -9.75
C GLY A 115 16.42 6.07 -8.25
N TYR A 116 15.15 6.24 -7.84
CA TYR A 116 14.67 6.23 -6.46
C TYR A 116 13.94 4.92 -6.10
N ALA A 117 14.25 3.85 -6.84
CA ALA A 117 13.73 2.51 -6.57
C ALA A 117 14.67 1.71 -5.65
N VAL A 118 14.07 0.88 -4.79
CA VAL A 118 14.74 -0.03 -3.86
C VAL A 118 14.02 -1.38 -3.84
N ALA A 119 14.67 -2.43 -3.31
CA ALA A 119 14.02 -3.73 -3.16
C ALA A 119 14.50 -4.46 -1.91
N PRO A 120 13.69 -5.35 -1.31
CA PRO A 120 14.14 -6.34 -0.35
C PRO A 120 15.04 -7.39 -1.04
N LEU A 121 15.73 -8.19 -0.25
CA LEU A 121 16.77 -9.09 -0.73
C LEU A 121 16.35 -10.57 -0.57
N GLY A 122 15.46 -11.03 -1.48
CA GLY A 122 15.04 -12.44 -1.51
C GLY A 122 14.12 -12.86 -0.35
N THR A 123 13.52 -11.88 0.33
CA THR A 123 12.52 -12.08 1.39
C THR A 123 11.36 -11.13 1.17
N ALA A 124 10.19 -11.45 1.75
CA ALA A 124 9.12 -10.46 1.83
C ALA A 124 9.60 -9.22 2.59
N LEU A 125 9.06 -8.05 2.23
CA LEU A 125 9.34 -6.77 2.88
C LEU A 125 9.10 -6.88 4.40
N THR A 126 10.09 -6.48 5.19
CA THR A 126 10.07 -6.58 6.67
C THR A 126 9.67 -5.25 7.31
N GLU A 127 9.31 -5.30 8.58
CA GLU A 127 9.02 -4.11 9.40
C GLU A 127 10.21 -3.15 9.46
N ASP A 128 11.44 -3.69 9.64
CA ASP A 128 12.67 -2.91 9.64
C ASP A 128 12.89 -2.20 8.29
N GLN A 129 12.63 -2.88 7.16
CA GLN A 129 12.77 -2.32 5.83
C GLN A 129 11.71 -1.25 5.53
N ILE A 130 10.48 -1.45 5.99
CA ILE A 130 9.42 -0.42 5.93
C ILE A 130 9.86 0.81 6.73
N ALA A 131 10.34 0.62 7.94
CA ALA A 131 10.84 1.71 8.79
C ALA A 131 12.02 2.45 8.15
N GLU A 132 12.89 1.76 7.41
CA GLU A 132 13.98 2.39 6.63
C GLU A 132 13.43 3.21 5.45
N ALA A 133 12.46 2.71 4.70
CA ALA A 133 11.82 3.45 3.63
C ALA A 133 11.12 4.72 4.17
N TRP A 134 10.49 4.65 5.33
CA TRP A 134 9.85 5.79 5.99
C TRP A 134 10.82 6.90 6.43
N LYS A 135 12.09 6.60 6.62
CA LYS A 135 13.10 7.65 6.89
C LYS A 135 13.36 8.54 5.67
N VAL A 136 13.03 8.05 4.49
CA VAL A 136 13.23 8.73 3.21
C VAL A 136 11.92 9.34 2.70
N CYS A 137 10.83 8.57 2.77
CA CYS A 137 9.50 8.99 2.32
C CYS A 137 8.44 8.47 3.29
N PRO A 138 7.57 9.34 3.86
CA PRO A 138 6.52 8.91 4.78
C PRO A 138 5.49 7.96 4.20
N GLU A 139 5.29 7.99 2.88
CA GLU A 139 4.34 7.15 2.16
C GLU A 139 5.00 6.51 0.92
N PRO A 140 5.90 5.53 1.10
CA PRO A 140 6.54 4.83 0.00
C PRO A 140 5.52 4.14 -0.90
N THR A 141 5.81 4.09 -2.20
CA THR A 141 5.02 3.36 -3.19
C THR A 141 5.58 1.97 -3.37
N LEU A 142 4.81 0.95 -3.00
CA LEU A 142 5.13 -0.45 -3.23
C LEU A 142 4.61 -0.86 -4.60
N CYS A 143 5.51 -1.20 -5.51
CA CYS A 143 5.20 -1.61 -6.88
C CYS A 143 5.35 -3.12 -6.99
N PHE A 144 4.25 -3.79 -7.31
CA PHE A 144 4.16 -5.25 -7.43
C PHE A 144 3.81 -5.67 -8.85
N ASP A 145 4.30 -6.84 -9.24
CA ASP A 145 3.90 -7.48 -10.47
C ASP A 145 2.39 -7.74 -10.48
N GLY A 146 1.77 -7.67 -11.64
CA GLY A 146 0.33 -7.86 -11.80
C GLY A 146 -0.14 -9.31 -11.70
N ASP A 147 0.65 -10.18 -11.10
CA ASP A 147 0.37 -11.61 -10.96
C ASP A 147 -0.07 -11.99 -9.53
N GLY A 148 -0.43 -13.27 -9.37
CA GLY A 148 -0.83 -13.78 -8.05
C GLY A 148 0.30 -13.77 -7.00
N ALA A 149 1.58 -13.75 -7.43
CA ALA A 149 2.71 -13.66 -6.51
C ALA A 149 2.86 -12.25 -5.96
N GLY A 150 2.76 -11.22 -6.83
CA GLY A 150 2.74 -9.82 -6.46
C GLY A 150 1.59 -9.46 -5.51
N ILE A 151 0.37 -9.95 -5.78
CA ILE A 151 -0.78 -9.78 -4.86
C ILE A 151 -0.48 -10.38 -3.49
N ARG A 152 0.07 -11.60 -3.44
CA ARG A 152 0.45 -12.23 -2.15
C ARG A 152 1.57 -11.48 -1.45
N ALA A 153 2.52 -10.90 -2.18
CA ALA A 153 3.58 -10.07 -1.62
C ALA A 153 3.02 -8.76 -1.03
N ALA A 154 2.09 -8.11 -1.73
CA ALA A 154 1.37 -6.94 -1.22
C ALA A 154 0.60 -7.26 0.07
N ILE A 155 -0.14 -8.37 0.12
CA ILE A 155 -0.84 -8.81 1.33
C ILE A 155 0.12 -9.02 2.50
N ARG A 156 1.27 -9.69 2.27
CA ARG A 156 2.29 -9.86 3.33
C ARG A 156 2.85 -8.53 3.81
N SER A 157 2.99 -7.54 2.93
CA SER A 157 3.47 -6.22 3.33
C SER A 157 2.46 -5.46 4.21
N ILE A 158 1.14 -5.68 4.03
CA ILE A 158 0.11 -5.17 4.94
C ILE A 158 0.33 -5.74 6.33
N ASP A 159 0.47 -7.08 6.45
CA ASP A 159 0.66 -7.76 7.74
C ASP A 159 1.89 -7.26 8.49
N ARG A 160 2.93 -6.85 7.77
CA ARG A 160 4.15 -6.26 8.33
C ARG A 160 4.02 -4.76 8.64
N GLY A 161 3.26 -4.04 7.82
CA GLY A 161 3.05 -2.60 8.00
C GLY A 161 2.12 -2.24 9.14
N LEU A 162 1.00 -2.96 9.31
CA LEU A 162 -0.04 -2.65 10.29
C LEU A 162 0.50 -2.44 11.72
N PRO A 163 1.35 -3.33 12.30
CA PRO A 163 1.81 -3.17 13.67
C PRO A 163 2.64 -1.91 13.92
N ILE A 164 3.33 -1.42 12.88
CA ILE A 164 4.28 -0.30 12.98
C ILE A 164 3.72 1.01 12.43
N LEU A 165 2.45 1.02 11.95
CA LEU A 165 1.79 2.24 11.50
C LEU A 165 1.76 3.28 12.61
N LYS A 166 2.02 4.53 12.22
CA LYS A 166 1.98 5.69 13.11
C LYS A 166 1.48 6.92 12.38
N ALA A 167 1.06 7.94 13.10
CA ALA A 167 0.54 9.16 12.51
C ALA A 167 1.53 9.78 11.50
N GLY A 168 1.03 10.09 10.30
CA GLY A 168 1.81 10.68 9.20
C GLY A 168 2.60 9.68 8.35
N TYR A 169 2.50 8.37 8.61
CA TYR A 169 3.18 7.32 7.83
C TYR A 169 2.20 6.30 7.31
N SER A 170 2.37 5.90 6.05
CA SER A 170 1.53 4.90 5.40
C SER A 170 2.31 4.12 4.33
N LEU A 171 1.60 3.29 3.56
CA LEU A 171 2.08 2.60 2.37
C LEU A 171 1.08 2.81 1.24
N LYS A 172 1.59 3.01 0.02
CA LYS A 172 0.80 3.07 -1.20
C LYS A 172 1.15 1.89 -2.08
N TYR A 173 0.19 1.39 -2.83
CA TYR A 173 0.35 0.19 -3.64
C TYR A 173 0.03 0.47 -5.10
N VAL A 174 0.88 -0.02 -5.97
CA VAL A 174 0.70 -0.04 -7.42
C VAL A 174 0.85 -1.48 -7.88
N PHE A 175 -0.05 -1.94 -8.74
CA PHE A 175 -0.01 -3.26 -9.37
C PHE A 175 0.13 -3.05 -10.86
N LEU A 176 1.16 -3.64 -11.46
CA LEU A 176 1.35 -3.56 -12.91
C LEU A 176 0.29 -4.41 -13.64
N PRO A 177 -0.17 -3.99 -14.81
CA PRO A 177 -1.15 -4.74 -15.58
C PRO A 177 -0.55 -6.00 -16.22
N ASP A 178 -1.41 -6.91 -16.68
CA ASP A 178 -1.08 -8.02 -17.56
C ASP A 178 0.04 -8.95 -17.08
N LYS A 179 0.24 -9.05 -15.77
CA LYS A 179 1.31 -9.83 -15.12
C LYS A 179 2.73 -9.35 -15.48
N MET A 180 2.87 -8.12 -15.96
CA MET A 180 4.15 -7.53 -16.28
C MET A 180 4.97 -7.26 -15.01
N ASP A 181 6.28 -7.38 -15.15
CA ASP A 181 7.24 -6.80 -14.22
C ASP A 181 7.60 -5.35 -14.65
N PRO A 182 8.32 -4.56 -13.83
CA PRO A 182 8.69 -3.19 -14.16
C PRO A 182 9.51 -3.07 -15.47
N ASP A 183 10.38 -4.02 -15.78
CA ASP A 183 11.19 -4.01 -17.01
C ASP A 183 10.31 -4.24 -18.26
N GLU A 184 9.40 -5.20 -18.18
CA GLU A 184 8.44 -5.50 -19.25
C GLU A 184 7.49 -4.33 -19.50
N PHE A 185 6.94 -3.75 -18.43
CA PHE A 185 6.06 -2.58 -18.54
C PHE A 185 6.77 -1.39 -19.18
N LEU A 186 7.97 -1.06 -18.73
CA LEU A 186 8.76 0.06 -19.25
C LEU A 186 9.18 -0.15 -20.70
N LYS A 187 9.49 -1.37 -21.10
CA LYS A 187 9.78 -1.71 -22.51
C LYS A 187 8.56 -1.54 -23.41
N ALA A 188 7.38 -1.91 -22.92
CA ALA A 188 6.15 -1.87 -23.70
C ALA A 188 5.54 -0.46 -23.78
N HIS A 189 5.55 0.29 -22.69
CA HIS A 189 4.78 1.53 -22.52
C HIS A 189 5.65 2.78 -22.30
N GLY A 190 6.91 2.64 -21.91
CA GLY A 190 7.85 3.74 -21.72
C GLY A 190 7.73 4.45 -20.38
N HIS A 191 8.58 5.48 -20.20
CA HIS A 191 8.73 6.25 -18.97
C HIS A 191 7.44 6.98 -18.54
N ASP A 192 6.79 7.71 -19.45
CA ASP A 192 5.66 8.57 -19.12
C ASP A 192 4.43 7.78 -18.70
N ALA A 193 4.18 6.63 -19.35
CA ALA A 193 3.12 5.72 -18.96
C ALA A 193 3.35 5.13 -17.56
N PHE A 194 4.59 4.78 -17.23
CA PHE A 194 4.92 4.30 -15.88
C PHE A 194 4.77 5.40 -14.83
N LEU A 195 5.20 6.63 -15.14
CA LEU A 195 5.03 7.78 -14.26
C LEU A 195 3.54 8.06 -13.98
N GLN A 196 2.69 8.00 -15.01
CA GLN A 196 1.24 8.12 -14.86
C GLN A 196 0.67 6.98 -14.02
N HIS A 197 1.11 5.75 -14.25
CA HIS A 197 0.68 4.57 -13.50
C HIS A 197 1.04 4.65 -12.01
N LEU A 198 2.19 5.24 -11.67
CA LEU A 198 2.59 5.50 -10.29
C LEU A 198 1.68 6.52 -9.55
N GLN A 199 0.84 7.25 -10.26
CA GLN A 199 -0.12 8.18 -9.64
C GLN A 199 -1.42 7.48 -9.25
N ASP A 200 -1.77 6.37 -9.90
CA ASP A 200 -2.95 5.55 -9.58
C ASP A 200 -2.65 4.55 -8.46
N THR A 201 -2.44 5.08 -7.27
CA THR A 201 -2.08 4.27 -6.11
C THR A 201 -3.31 3.79 -5.33
N THR A 202 -3.24 2.56 -4.84
CA THR A 202 -4.20 2.02 -3.86
C THR A 202 -3.67 2.28 -2.45
N PRO A 203 -4.40 3.02 -1.57
CA PRO A 203 -4.01 3.20 -0.18
C PRO A 203 -4.06 1.88 0.62
N LEU A 204 -3.22 1.77 1.66
CA LEU A 204 -3.17 0.58 2.52
C LEU A 204 -4.55 0.21 3.08
N VAL A 205 -5.32 1.17 3.54
CA VAL A 205 -6.67 0.93 4.09
C VAL A 205 -7.61 0.27 3.09
N LYS A 206 -7.58 0.70 1.82
CA LYS A 206 -8.38 0.11 0.74
C LYS A 206 -7.92 -1.32 0.41
N LEU A 207 -6.60 -1.54 0.39
CA LEU A 207 -6.06 -2.87 0.13
C LEU A 207 -6.33 -3.84 1.29
N LEU A 208 -6.33 -3.36 2.54
CA LEU A 208 -6.74 -4.12 3.72
C LEU A 208 -8.20 -4.58 3.61
N TRP A 209 -9.09 -3.71 3.15
CA TRP A 209 -10.48 -4.06 2.88
C TRP A 209 -10.57 -5.14 1.80
N ARG A 210 -9.92 -4.95 0.65
CA ARG A 210 -9.89 -5.92 -0.45
C ARG A 210 -9.34 -7.29 -0.03
N LYS A 211 -8.27 -7.33 0.77
CA LYS A 211 -7.71 -8.57 1.36
C LYS A 211 -8.78 -9.43 2.04
N ASN A 212 -9.75 -8.78 2.69
CA ASN A 212 -10.77 -9.46 3.48
C ASN A 212 -12.07 -9.75 2.71
N THR A 213 -12.30 -9.09 1.57
CA THR A 213 -13.56 -9.18 0.82
C THR A 213 -13.40 -9.77 -0.57
N GLU A 214 -12.28 -9.55 -1.25
CA GLU A 214 -12.07 -9.99 -2.63
C GLU A 214 -12.18 -11.50 -2.78
N GLY A 215 -13.02 -11.96 -3.73
CA GLY A 215 -13.26 -13.39 -3.98
C GLY A 215 -14.09 -14.10 -2.91
N ARG A 216 -14.64 -13.38 -1.93
CA ARG A 216 -15.52 -13.95 -0.90
C ARG A 216 -16.98 -13.65 -1.17
N VAL A 217 -17.83 -14.60 -0.85
CA VAL A 217 -19.29 -14.44 -0.83
C VAL A 217 -19.69 -14.01 0.57
N PHE A 218 -20.57 -13.02 0.68
CA PHE A 218 -21.09 -12.50 1.96
C PHE A 218 -22.60 -12.18 1.88
N ASP A 219 -23.37 -13.14 1.40
CA ASP A 219 -24.81 -13.01 1.21
C ASP A 219 -25.59 -13.19 2.52
N THR A 220 -25.03 -13.99 3.46
CA THR A 220 -25.70 -14.24 4.75
C THR A 220 -25.19 -13.33 5.86
N PRO A 221 -26.00 -13.07 6.89
CA PRO A 221 -25.59 -12.29 8.06
C PRO A 221 -24.35 -12.84 8.76
N GLU A 222 -24.19 -14.16 8.82
CA GLU A 222 -23.06 -14.85 9.45
C GLU A 222 -21.78 -14.60 8.66
N GLN A 223 -21.82 -14.65 7.34
CA GLN A 223 -20.69 -14.34 6.46
C GLN A 223 -20.27 -12.88 6.60
N LYS A 224 -21.23 -11.95 6.64
CA LYS A 224 -20.95 -10.52 6.88
C LYS A 224 -20.31 -10.29 8.24
N ALA A 225 -20.83 -10.95 9.30
CA ALA A 225 -20.27 -10.88 10.63
C ALA A 225 -18.83 -11.42 10.69
N LEU A 226 -18.54 -12.48 9.93
CA LEU A 226 -17.19 -13.04 9.83
C LEU A 226 -16.21 -12.06 9.17
N ILE A 227 -16.61 -11.41 8.07
CA ILE A 227 -15.77 -10.39 7.42
C ILE A 227 -15.50 -9.23 8.38
N GLU A 228 -16.55 -8.71 9.03
CA GLU A 228 -16.39 -7.63 10.02
C GLU A 228 -15.42 -8.02 11.13
N LYS A 229 -15.56 -9.22 11.69
CA LYS A 229 -14.66 -9.74 12.71
C LYS A 229 -13.21 -9.77 12.20
N ASN A 230 -12.97 -10.39 11.03
CA ASN A 230 -11.61 -10.51 10.47
C ASN A 230 -10.97 -9.15 10.22
N VAL A 231 -11.71 -8.19 9.65
CA VAL A 231 -11.22 -6.84 9.38
C VAL A 231 -10.85 -6.13 10.69
N MET A 232 -11.69 -6.23 11.72
CA MET A 232 -11.44 -5.58 13.01
C MET A 232 -10.27 -6.22 13.75
N GLU A 233 -10.06 -7.53 13.64
CA GLU A 233 -8.88 -8.22 14.16
C GLU A 233 -7.59 -7.75 13.49
N GLU A 234 -7.61 -7.50 12.17
CA GLU A 234 -6.48 -6.92 11.45
C GLU A 234 -6.19 -5.49 11.94
N VAL A 235 -7.20 -4.65 12.05
CA VAL A 235 -7.07 -3.27 12.53
C VAL A 235 -6.55 -3.23 13.96
N ALA A 236 -6.93 -4.18 14.80
CA ALA A 236 -6.45 -4.27 16.19
C ALA A 236 -4.92 -4.46 16.31
N LYS A 237 -4.24 -4.91 15.24
CA LYS A 237 -2.77 -5.04 15.19
C LYS A 237 -2.05 -3.68 15.17
N ILE A 238 -2.74 -2.59 14.81
CA ILE A 238 -2.15 -1.25 14.77
C ILE A 238 -1.86 -0.79 16.19
N ALA A 239 -0.57 -0.55 16.49
CA ALA A 239 -0.13 -0.18 17.83
C ALA A 239 -0.53 1.26 18.21
N ASP A 240 -0.43 2.22 17.27
CA ASP A 240 -0.83 3.62 17.48
C ASP A 240 -2.35 3.71 17.62
N GLU A 241 -2.81 4.14 18.80
CA GLU A 241 -4.24 4.21 19.15
C GLU A 241 -5.02 5.20 18.28
N LYS A 242 -4.42 6.33 17.91
CA LYS A 242 -5.10 7.32 17.07
C LYS A 242 -5.26 6.80 15.64
N VAL A 243 -4.20 6.23 15.06
CA VAL A 243 -4.25 5.62 13.74
C VAL A 243 -5.24 4.46 13.73
N ARG A 244 -5.19 3.58 14.74
CA ARG A 244 -6.15 2.49 14.90
C ARG A 244 -7.60 2.98 14.95
N GLY A 245 -7.88 4.06 15.68
CA GLY A 245 -9.23 4.65 15.75
C GLY A 245 -9.73 5.13 14.38
N TYR A 246 -8.89 5.78 13.56
CA TYR A 246 -9.26 6.19 12.21
C TYR A 246 -9.45 4.98 11.28
N TYR A 247 -8.62 3.96 11.39
CA TYR A 247 -8.81 2.71 10.63
C TYR A 247 -10.11 1.99 11.01
N GLN A 248 -10.45 1.94 12.30
CA GLN A 248 -11.73 1.39 12.76
C GLN A 248 -12.91 2.14 12.15
N GLN A 249 -12.86 3.46 12.16
CA GLN A 249 -13.92 4.30 11.58
C GLN A 249 -14.05 4.05 10.07
N GLU A 250 -12.92 4.01 9.36
CA GLU A 250 -12.94 3.80 7.91
C GLU A 250 -13.44 2.39 7.54
N MET A 251 -13.01 1.35 8.27
CA MET A 251 -13.55 0.01 8.07
C MET A 251 -15.04 -0.08 8.37
N GLN A 252 -15.53 0.63 9.38
CA GLN A 252 -16.98 0.72 9.63
C GLN A 252 -17.72 1.38 8.48
N ASN A 253 -17.13 2.38 7.82
CA ASN A 253 -17.70 2.99 6.62
C ASN A 253 -17.79 1.99 5.47
N TYR A 254 -16.73 1.20 5.21
CA TYR A 254 -16.75 0.13 4.20
C TYR A 254 -17.83 -0.93 4.55
N ILE A 255 -17.87 -1.41 5.79
CA ILE A 255 -18.88 -2.38 6.26
C ILE A 255 -20.29 -1.83 6.06
N TYR A 256 -20.50 -0.56 6.39
CA TYR A 256 -21.80 0.09 6.23
C TYR A 256 -22.22 0.17 4.76
N ASN A 257 -21.31 0.60 3.90
CA ASN A 257 -21.61 0.84 2.49
C ASN A 257 -21.68 -0.44 1.67
N GLU A 258 -20.73 -1.37 1.88
CA GLU A 258 -20.59 -2.54 1.01
C GLU A 258 -21.30 -3.80 1.54
N LEU A 259 -21.40 -3.96 2.87
CA LEU A 259 -22.13 -5.10 3.46
C LEU A 259 -23.62 -4.80 3.75
N GLY A 260 -24.12 -3.62 3.36
CA GLY A 260 -25.54 -3.29 3.39
C GLY A 260 -26.11 -2.98 4.78
N ARG A 261 -25.29 -2.68 5.79
CA ARG A 261 -25.80 -2.17 7.10
C ARG A 261 -26.46 -0.80 6.98
N GLY A 262 -26.17 -0.06 5.90
CA GLY A 262 -26.79 1.23 5.56
C GLY A 262 -28.29 1.16 5.41
N PHE A 263 -28.81 0.10 4.81
CA PHE A 263 -30.23 -0.08 4.56
C PHE A 263 -31.07 -0.18 5.85
N TRP A 264 -30.53 -0.84 6.90
CA TRP A 264 -31.25 -1.04 8.17
C TRP A 264 -31.25 0.18 9.10
N LYS A 265 -30.22 1.02 9.05
CA LYS A 265 -30.12 2.20 9.90
C LYS A 265 -31.03 3.32 9.42
N ASN A 266 -31.20 3.48 8.10
CA ASN A 266 -32.16 4.41 7.51
C ASN A 266 -33.60 3.95 7.77
N LYS A 267 -33.91 2.66 7.69
CA LYS A 267 -35.23 2.13 8.01
C LYS A 267 -35.62 2.28 9.49
N ARG A 268 -34.62 2.19 10.42
CA ARG A 268 -34.85 2.50 11.85
C ARG A 268 -35.05 3.99 12.11
N ARG A 269 -34.41 4.90 11.37
CA ARG A 269 -34.65 6.33 11.47
C ARG A 269 -36.03 6.70 10.96
N GLU A 270 -36.46 6.15 9.81
CA GLU A 270 -37.80 6.33 9.26
C GLU A 270 -38.88 5.74 10.18
N SER A 271 -38.67 4.57 10.79
CA SER A 271 -39.62 3.97 11.73
C SER A 271 -39.69 4.68 13.08
N ASN A 272 -38.61 5.29 13.56
CA ASN A 272 -38.63 6.11 14.78
C ASN A 272 -39.29 7.48 14.55
N ASP A 273 -39.17 8.08 13.36
CA ASP A 273 -39.91 9.29 13.03
C ASP A 273 -41.41 9.02 12.86
N ALA A 274 -41.80 7.82 12.42
CA ALA A 274 -43.22 7.43 12.33
C ALA A 274 -43.86 7.04 13.67
N SER A 275 -43.04 6.66 14.69
CA SER A 275 -43.56 6.33 16.04
C SER A 275 -43.58 7.53 17.01
N GLY A 276 -43.01 8.68 16.62
CA GLY A 276 -43.00 9.91 17.42
C GLY A 276 -44.35 10.63 17.54
N PHE A 277 -45.38 10.20 16.81
CA PHE A 277 -46.69 10.90 16.78
C PHE A 277 -47.77 10.39 17.77
N ARG A 278 -47.44 9.45 18.68
CA ARG A 278 -48.46 8.84 19.55
C ARG A 278 -48.26 8.96 21.06
N ASN A 279 -47.39 9.84 21.60
CA ASN A 279 -47.27 9.97 23.05
C ASN A 279 -47.02 11.43 23.51
N SER A 280 -47.90 12.35 23.13
CA SER A 280 -47.92 13.72 23.73
C SER A 280 -49.21 14.02 24.47
N TYR A 281 -49.66 13.10 25.32
CA TYR A 281 -50.63 13.44 26.39
C TYR A 281 -50.25 12.71 27.67
N ARG A 282 -49.50 13.39 28.52
CA ARG A 282 -49.39 13.34 29.97
C ARG A 282 -47.99 13.66 30.46
N ARG A 283 -47.76 14.90 30.81
CA ARG A 283 -47.21 15.29 32.11
C ARG A 283 -46.88 16.77 32.12
N THR A 284 -47.80 17.55 32.61
CA THR A 284 -47.53 18.87 33.20
C THR A 284 -46.83 18.70 34.51
N GLU A 285 -46.00 19.70 34.82
CA GLU A 285 -45.35 20.08 36.09
C GLU A 285 -43.88 19.64 36.28
N ASN A 286 -42.92 20.50 36.01
CA ASN A 286 -42.20 21.32 36.97
C ASN A 286 -41.08 22.17 36.30
N ARG A 287 -41.22 23.48 36.56
CA ARG A 287 -40.22 24.56 36.71
C ARG A 287 -38.78 24.40 36.18
N GLY A 288 -38.42 25.28 35.23
CA GLY A 288 -37.39 26.31 35.47
C GLY A 288 -35.98 25.95 35.04
N GLN A 289 -35.63 26.35 33.82
CA GLN A 289 -34.45 27.16 33.55
C GLN A 289 -34.33 27.36 32.00
N SER A 290 -34.13 28.61 31.62
CA SER A 290 -34.06 29.13 30.26
C SER A 290 -32.97 28.46 29.45
N ALA A 291 -33.35 27.67 28.43
CA ALA A 291 -32.48 27.28 27.34
C ALA A 291 -32.81 28.12 26.10
N VAL A 292 -31.84 28.82 25.58
CA VAL A 292 -31.89 29.57 24.31
C VAL A 292 -32.28 28.62 23.20
N PRO A 293 -33.27 28.93 22.32
CA PRO A 293 -33.64 28.04 21.21
C PRO A 293 -32.51 27.96 20.22
N ALA A 294 -31.99 26.76 19.96
CA ALA A 294 -31.11 26.50 18.85
C ALA A 294 -31.87 26.77 17.55
N ALA A 295 -31.40 27.72 16.76
CA ALA A 295 -31.96 28.06 15.46
C ALA A 295 -32.09 26.79 14.60
N ALA A 296 -33.31 26.51 14.17
CA ALA A 296 -33.60 25.38 13.30
C ALA A 296 -32.80 25.53 12.02
N ARG A 297 -31.85 24.62 11.78
CA ARG A 297 -31.15 24.52 10.47
C ARG A 297 -32.18 24.13 9.41
N PRO A 298 -32.25 24.84 8.29
CA PRO A 298 -33.18 24.49 7.22
C PRO A 298 -32.84 23.08 6.72
N LYS A 299 -33.85 22.20 6.64
CA LYS A 299 -33.74 20.88 6.02
C LYS A 299 -33.65 21.09 4.50
N VAL A 300 -32.44 21.04 3.96
CA VAL A 300 -32.20 21.01 2.53
C VAL A 300 -32.51 19.58 2.05
N SER A 301 -33.38 19.40 1.05
CA SER A 301 -33.62 18.09 0.47
C SER A 301 -32.38 17.59 -0.28
N MET A 302 -32.23 16.27 -0.46
CA MET A 302 -31.11 15.71 -1.21
C MET A 302 -31.09 16.22 -2.66
N ASP A 303 -32.28 16.34 -3.26
CA ASP A 303 -32.45 16.84 -4.63
C ASP A 303 -32.00 18.32 -4.76
N GLU A 304 -32.30 19.13 -3.74
CA GLU A 304 -31.86 20.54 -3.70
C GLU A 304 -30.33 20.64 -3.52
N LEU A 305 -29.73 19.72 -2.78
CA LEU A 305 -28.27 19.65 -2.59
C LEU A 305 -27.59 19.23 -3.90
N VAL A 306 -28.08 18.20 -4.56
CA VAL A 306 -27.55 17.70 -5.85
C VAL A 306 -27.64 18.82 -6.91
N LEU A 307 -28.77 19.50 -6.99
CA LEU A 307 -28.96 20.61 -7.93
C LEU A 307 -27.99 21.76 -7.67
N LYS A 308 -27.75 22.12 -6.42
CA LYS A 308 -26.73 23.14 -6.06
C LYS A 308 -25.33 22.72 -6.44
N PHE A 309 -24.98 21.43 -6.31
CA PHE A 309 -23.70 20.90 -6.78
C PHE A 309 -23.57 20.95 -8.30
N VAL A 310 -24.60 20.56 -9.03
CA VAL A 310 -24.61 20.63 -10.50
C VAL A 310 -24.46 22.08 -10.97
N LEU A 311 -25.20 23.01 -10.40
CA LEU A 311 -25.08 24.44 -10.73
C LEU A 311 -23.70 25.02 -10.38
N ALA A 312 -23.13 24.63 -9.24
CA ALA A 312 -21.78 25.05 -8.88
C ALA A 312 -20.74 24.49 -9.85
N ALA A 313 -20.85 23.21 -10.25
CA ALA A 313 -19.97 22.59 -11.23
C ALA A 313 -20.03 23.31 -12.58
N MET A 314 -21.21 23.72 -13.05
CA MET A 314 -21.38 24.50 -14.29
C MET A 314 -20.73 25.89 -14.23
N VAL A 315 -20.71 26.52 -13.07
CA VAL A 315 -20.04 27.81 -12.87
C VAL A 315 -18.53 27.71 -12.84
N PHE A 316 -18.00 26.66 -12.19
CA PHE A 316 -16.56 26.47 -12.03
C PHE A 316 -15.89 25.74 -13.21
N TYR A 317 -16.67 24.96 -13.97
CA TYR A 317 -16.20 24.15 -15.10
C TYR A 317 -17.14 24.30 -16.30
N PRO A 318 -17.17 25.45 -16.96
CA PRO A 318 -18.11 25.75 -18.08
C PRO A 318 -17.93 24.79 -19.27
N GLU A 319 -16.76 24.16 -19.43
CA GLU A 319 -16.49 23.13 -20.44
C GLU A 319 -17.39 21.90 -20.32
N LEU A 320 -17.85 21.55 -19.10
CA LEU A 320 -18.75 20.43 -18.88
C LEU A 320 -20.16 20.66 -19.45
N ILE A 321 -20.55 21.91 -19.67
CA ILE A 321 -21.88 22.23 -20.23
C ILE A 321 -22.00 21.66 -21.63
N ALA A 322 -20.99 21.84 -22.48
CA ALA A 322 -20.99 21.36 -23.86
C ALA A 322 -20.99 19.83 -23.97
N GLU A 323 -20.37 19.14 -22.99
CA GLU A 323 -20.28 17.67 -22.98
C GLU A 323 -21.56 16.99 -22.49
N TYR A 324 -22.32 17.66 -21.58
CA TYR A 324 -23.49 17.06 -20.92
C TYR A 324 -24.82 17.78 -21.22
N GLU A 325 -24.89 18.65 -22.21
CA GLU A 325 -26.05 19.47 -22.57
C GLU A 325 -27.34 18.63 -22.75
N GLU A 326 -27.28 17.53 -23.49
CA GLU A 326 -28.42 16.63 -23.70
C GLU A 326 -28.92 15.96 -22.39
N ARG A 327 -28.03 15.61 -21.50
CA ARG A 327 -28.36 14.97 -20.21
C ARG A 327 -28.93 15.99 -19.22
N MET A 328 -28.45 17.22 -19.24
CA MET A 328 -28.93 18.29 -18.37
C MET A 328 -30.32 18.78 -18.76
N GLY A 329 -30.69 18.72 -20.03
CA GLY A 329 -32.05 19.02 -20.51
C GLY A 329 -33.13 18.08 -20.00
N MET A 330 -32.76 16.90 -19.47
CA MET A 330 -33.68 15.92 -18.88
C MET A 330 -33.93 16.13 -17.38
N PHE A 331 -33.25 17.06 -16.72
CA PHE A 331 -33.47 17.32 -15.29
C PHE A 331 -34.73 18.18 -15.10
N ASP A 332 -35.76 17.58 -14.46
CA ASP A 332 -36.95 18.33 -14.04
C ASP A 332 -36.67 19.11 -12.74
N ILE A 333 -36.54 20.42 -12.85
CA ILE A 333 -36.33 21.31 -11.71
C ILE A 333 -37.71 21.64 -11.12
N SER A 334 -38.14 20.86 -10.14
CA SER A 334 -39.42 21.06 -9.44
C SER A 334 -39.42 22.29 -8.50
N ASN A 335 -38.27 22.86 -8.18
CA ASN A 335 -38.15 24.01 -7.27
C ASN A 335 -38.19 25.35 -8.04
N ALA A 336 -39.31 26.06 -7.93
CA ALA A 336 -39.55 27.33 -8.60
C ALA A 336 -38.53 28.47 -8.30
N LYS A 337 -37.77 28.38 -7.20
CA LYS A 337 -36.71 29.34 -6.85
C LYS A 337 -35.40 29.11 -7.59
N LEU A 338 -35.23 27.94 -8.19
CA LEU A 338 -34.02 27.59 -8.94
C LEU A 338 -34.23 27.56 -10.47
N ARG A 339 -35.47 27.83 -10.92
CA ARG A 339 -35.82 28.02 -12.37
C ARG A 339 -35.51 29.42 -12.90
N ARG A 340 -35.09 30.35 -12.08
CA ARG A 340 -34.67 31.71 -12.44
C ARG A 340 -33.17 31.80 -12.34
#